data_19083b25f0060dccc84663b0276144a5
#
_entry.id   19083b25f0060dccc84663b0276144a5
#
_cell.length_a   1.000
_cell.length_b   1.000
_cell.length_c   1.000
_cell.angle_alpha   90.00
_cell.angle_beta   90.00
_cell.angle_gamma   90.00
#
_symmetry.space_group_name_H-M   'P 1'
#
loop_
_entity.id
_entity.type
_entity.pdbx_description
1 polymer ?
#
loop_
_entity_poly.entity_id
_entity_poly.type
_entity_poly.pdbx_seq_one_letter_code
_entity_poly.pdbx_strand_id
1 'polypeptide(L)'
;MPKIYFIDVTNRDTVQASRIKLAKLQKTMLNIYLGEMGVHQSEFAFPFTRHEHNYIKANLELKQLGAMGSLILEGWCRAVVNDVSGALPTGVRDLNLSISTSDQMITKKFLNKLGREQVIQQMVASVNCAREGGARTIGVNAEDASRTDLGYLIEFARAAKDAGADRLRYCDTLGYDTPMSIYERIRTVAERARIPIEQHCHNDLGMAAANSVAGARGAIDGGVDAYINTSVNGLGERAGQADLLSCILAIKFARGMDEYEIGDPLDITVAYKLAKYAAYAFGVPIPINQPGVGANAFAHEAGIHADGALKDRYNYELYDCELLGTCQLVDNSFVEEAPSRRLITTGEYGGLAGFKYVYEKLGITFPDDGTAEHVLELVRYSNAHTQIPLTDDELRLIAKYPEQVRKILTITP
;
A
#
# COMPACT_ATOMS: atom_id res chain seq x y z
N MET A 1 -5.85 23.66 9.46
CA MET A 1 -4.86 22.76 10.09
C MET A 1 -4.19 21.97 8.99
N PRO A 2 -2.92 21.58 9.12
CA PRO A 2 -2.26 20.71 8.16
C PRO A 2 -2.98 19.36 8.01
N LYS A 3 -2.87 18.73 6.82
CA LYS A 3 -3.60 17.52 6.46
C LYS A 3 -2.67 16.44 5.89
N ILE A 4 -3.15 15.20 5.89
CA ILE A 4 -2.46 14.05 5.31
C ILE A 4 -3.05 13.73 3.94
N TYR A 5 -2.22 13.56 2.93
CA TYR A 5 -2.57 13.16 1.57
C TYR A 5 -1.85 11.86 1.19
N PHE A 6 -2.45 11.09 0.29
CA PHE A 6 -1.84 9.85 -0.22
C PHE A 6 -1.38 10.01 -1.66
N ILE A 7 -0.13 9.63 -1.91
CA ILE A 7 0.46 9.56 -3.26
C ILE A 7 0.76 8.10 -3.56
N ASP A 8 0.35 7.62 -4.72
CA ASP A 8 0.69 6.27 -5.18
C ASP A 8 1.78 6.28 -6.24
N VAL A 9 2.79 5.44 -6.10
CA VAL A 9 3.90 5.32 -7.06
C VAL A 9 4.00 3.94 -7.72
N THR A 10 2.94 3.14 -7.64
CA THR A 10 2.87 1.80 -8.24
C THR A 10 3.24 1.83 -9.72
N ASN A 11 2.75 2.82 -10.45
CA ASN A 11 2.96 2.96 -11.89
C ASN A 11 4.36 3.46 -12.28
N ARG A 12 5.14 3.95 -11.34
CA ARG A 12 6.49 4.44 -11.59
C ARG A 12 7.54 3.60 -10.88
N ASP A 13 7.50 3.55 -9.54
CA ASP A 13 8.54 2.91 -8.74
C ASP A 13 8.46 1.38 -8.79
N THR A 14 7.28 0.82 -8.59
CA THR A 14 7.10 -0.64 -8.60
C THR A 14 7.49 -1.26 -9.94
N VAL A 15 7.21 -0.61 -11.07
CA VAL A 15 7.56 -1.14 -12.39
C VAL A 15 9.07 -1.14 -12.67
N GLN A 16 9.88 -0.51 -11.84
CA GLN A 16 11.34 -0.59 -11.89
C GLN A 16 11.87 -1.84 -11.17
N ALA A 17 11.09 -2.40 -10.25
CA ALA A 17 11.49 -3.57 -9.48
C ALA A 17 11.83 -4.77 -10.38
N SER A 18 12.77 -5.59 -9.90
CA SER A 18 13.19 -6.79 -10.62
C SER A 18 12.03 -7.78 -10.76
N ARG A 19 11.91 -8.39 -11.95
CA ARG A 19 10.96 -9.47 -12.28
C ARG A 19 9.48 -9.09 -12.37
N ILE A 20 9.07 -7.87 -11.99
CA ILE A 20 7.68 -7.43 -12.09
C ILE A 20 7.55 -6.23 -13.02
N LYS A 21 6.55 -6.25 -13.90
CA LYS A 21 6.31 -5.22 -14.92
C LYS A 21 4.81 -5.06 -15.14
N LEU A 22 4.43 -3.91 -15.69
CA LEU A 22 3.06 -3.65 -16.13
C LEU A 22 3.01 -3.24 -17.60
N ALA A 23 2.00 -3.71 -18.30
CA ALA A 23 1.62 -3.15 -19.60
C ALA A 23 1.00 -1.75 -19.43
N LYS A 24 1.09 -0.91 -20.44
CA LYS A 24 0.58 0.47 -20.41
C LYS A 24 -0.93 0.55 -20.11
N LEU A 25 -1.73 -0.39 -20.64
CA LEU A 25 -3.15 -0.48 -20.33
C LEU A 25 -3.37 -0.79 -18.84
N GLN A 26 -2.60 -1.70 -18.25
CA GLN A 26 -2.69 -2.05 -16.83
C GLN A 26 -2.31 -0.87 -15.94
N LYS A 27 -1.25 -0.11 -16.28
CA LYS A 27 -0.91 1.15 -15.60
C LYS A 27 -2.07 2.15 -15.66
N THR A 28 -2.74 2.28 -16.80
CA THR A 28 -3.90 3.18 -16.98
C THR A 28 -5.07 2.73 -16.10
N MET A 29 -5.38 1.44 -16.05
CA MET A 29 -6.44 0.92 -15.18
C MET A 29 -6.16 1.16 -13.69
N LEU A 30 -4.90 1.03 -13.25
CA LEU A 30 -4.52 1.39 -11.88
C LEU A 30 -4.76 2.87 -11.59
N ASN A 31 -4.42 3.78 -12.53
CA ASN A 31 -4.74 5.21 -12.37
C ASN A 31 -6.25 5.45 -12.25
N ILE A 32 -7.08 4.72 -13.01
CA ILE A 32 -8.55 4.84 -12.93
C ILE A 32 -9.03 4.40 -11.54
N TYR A 33 -8.60 3.24 -11.03
CA TYR A 33 -9.01 2.74 -9.71
C TYR A 33 -8.47 3.60 -8.55
N LEU A 34 -7.26 4.15 -8.68
CA LEU A 34 -6.73 5.12 -7.72
C LEU A 34 -7.59 6.40 -7.70
N GLY A 35 -8.04 6.84 -8.87
CA GLY A 35 -8.96 7.97 -9.00
C GLY A 35 -10.35 7.69 -8.44
N GLU A 36 -10.91 6.50 -8.67
CA GLU A 36 -12.17 6.03 -8.06
C GLU A 36 -12.05 5.99 -6.53
N MET A 37 -10.91 5.55 -6.00
CA MET A 37 -10.65 5.50 -4.57
C MET A 37 -10.46 6.90 -3.95
N GLY A 38 -10.22 7.95 -4.75
CA GLY A 38 -9.96 9.30 -4.26
C GLY A 38 -8.53 9.54 -3.78
N VAL A 39 -7.56 8.74 -4.25
CA VAL A 39 -6.14 8.99 -3.98
C VAL A 39 -5.74 10.34 -4.56
N HIS A 40 -4.98 11.13 -3.80
CA HIS A 40 -4.60 12.49 -4.16
C HIS A 40 -3.83 12.55 -5.49
N GLN A 41 -2.81 11.69 -5.62
CA GLN A 41 -1.88 11.78 -6.73
C GLN A 41 -1.29 10.41 -7.09
N SER A 42 -1.07 10.17 -8.39
CA SER A 42 -0.30 9.05 -8.91
C SER A 42 0.97 9.56 -9.58
N GLU A 43 2.12 9.10 -9.11
CA GLU A 43 3.38 9.24 -9.84
C GLU A 43 3.41 8.14 -10.92
N PHE A 44 2.92 8.49 -12.11
CA PHE A 44 2.48 7.50 -13.10
C PHE A 44 3.48 7.20 -14.20
N ALA A 45 4.52 8.04 -14.42
CA ALA A 45 5.35 7.94 -15.60
C ALA A 45 6.76 8.55 -15.43
N PHE A 46 7.62 8.21 -16.40
CA PHE A 46 8.94 8.81 -16.64
C PHE A 46 8.89 9.71 -17.87
N PRO A 47 8.53 11.01 -17.79
CA PRO A 47 8.25 11.84 -18.94
C PRO A 47 9.45 12.06 -19.88
N PHE A 48 10.68 11.94 -19.39
CA PHE A 48 11.89 12.03 -20.21
C PHE A 48 12.14 10.75 -21.04
N THR A 49 11.37 9.67 -20.81
CA THR A 49 11.54 8.38 -21.47
C THR A 49 10.65 8.27 -22.69
N ARG A 50 11.23 8.26 -23.91
CA ARG A 50 10.50 8.34 -25.17
C ARG A 50 9.36 7.33 -25.34
N HIS A 51 9.55 6.07 -24.89
CA HIS A 51 8.52 5.04 -25.03
C HIS A 51 7.30 5.25 -24.10
N GLU A 52 7.35 6.22 -23.17
CA GLU A 52 6.22 6.59 -22.31
C GLU A 52 5.37 7.75 -22.88
N HIS A 53 5.85 8.49 -23.87
CA HIS A 53 5.20 9.72 -24.33
C HIS A 53 3.74 9.53 -24.76
N ASN A 54 3.43 8.48 -25.55
CA ASN A 54 2.05 8.22 -25.96
C ASN A 54 1.17 7.78 -24.80
N TYR A 55 1.71 6.98 -23.87
CA TYR A 55 1.01 6.58 -22.64
C TYR A 55 0.68 7.81 -21.79
N ILE A 56 1.65 8.71 -21.61
CA ILE A 56 1.46 9.95 -20.86
C ILE A 56 0.34 10.79 -21.47
N LYS A 57 0.41 11.08 -22.77
CA LYS A 57 -0.60 11.87 -23.48
C LYS A 57 -1.99 11.27 -23.36
N ALA A 58 -2.13 9.96 -23.59
CA ALA A 58 -3.41 9.28 -23.50
C ALA A 58 -3.99 9.34 -22.07
N ASN A 59 -3.15 9.18 -21.01
CA ASN A 59 -3.64 9.30 -19.64
C ASN A 59 -4.03 10.73 -19.25
N LEU A 60 -3.33 11.74 -19.76
CA LEU A 60 -3.71 13.14 -19.59
C LEU A 60 -5.05 13.46 -20.28
N GLU A 61 -5.27 12.92 -21.47
CA GLU A 61 -6.55 13.03 -22.19
C GLU A 61 -7.68 12.32 -21.44
N LEU A 62 -7.46 11.08 -20.96
CA LEU A 62 -8.43 10.36 -20.14
C LEU A 62 -8.78 11.12 -18.86
N LYS A 63 -7.79 11.74 -18.21
CA LYS A 63 -8.01 12.63 -17.07
C LYS A 63 -8.92 13.81 -17.44
N GLN A 64 -8.70 14.47 -18.57
CA GLN A 64 -9.55 15.56 -19.05
C GLN A 64 -10.97 15.10 -19.37
N LEU A 65 -11.15 13.86 -19.83
CA LEU A 65 -12.45 13.22 -20.06
C LEU A 65 -13.14 12.76 -18.76
N GLY A 66 -12.51 12.94 -17.59
CA GLY A 66 -13.08 12.61 -16.28
C GLY A 66 -12.89 11.16 -15.82
N ALA A 67 -12.14 10.33 -16.57
CA ALA A 67 -11.98 8.91 -16.27
C ALA A 67 -11.22 8.61 -14.97
N MET A 68 -10.56 9.60 -14.37
CA MET A 68 -9.71 9.44 -13.19
C MET A 68 -10.10 10.39 -12.04
N GLY A 69 -11.32 10.91 -12.05
CA GLY A 69 -11.80 11.80 -10.99
C GLY A 69 -10.88 12.98 -10.70
N SER A 70 -10.56 13.21 -9.43
CA SER A 70 -9.64 14.28 -8.97
C SER A 70 -8.16 13.91 -9.04
N LEU A 71 -7.79 12.65 -9.29
CA LEU A 71 -6.41 12.13 -9.25
C LEU A 71 -5.43 13.04 -10.01
N ILE A 72 -4.38 13.51 -9.37
CA ILE A 72 -3.30 14.26 -10.02
C ILE A 72 -2.32 13.25 -10.64
N LEU A 73 -1.90 13.52 -11.88
CA LEU A 73 -0.93 12.69 -12.61
C LEU A 73 0.44 13.36 -12.60
N GLU A 74 1.37 12.82 -11.82
CA GLU A 74 2.73 13.33 -11.65
C GLU A 74 3.75 12.52 -12.44
N GLY A 75 4.71 13.22 -13.06
CA GLY A 75 5.87 12.62 -13.71
C GLY A 75 7.11 12.71 -12.84
N TRP A 76 7.90 11.64 -12.79
CA TRP A 76 9.17 11.60 -12.10
C TRP A 76 10.35 11.88 -13.05
N CYS A 77 11.25 12.78 -12.64
CA CYS A 77 12.47 13.12 -13.36
C CYS A 77 13.68 13.14 -12.41
N ARG A 78 14.87 12.93 -12.93
CA ARG A 78 16.06 13.33 -12.20
C ARG A 78 16.09 14.86 -12.12
N ALA A 79 16.63 15.41 -11.03
CA ALA A 79 16.85 16.85 -10.92
C ALA A 79 18.03 17.28 -11.82
N VAL A 80 17.79 17.19 -13.13
CA VAL A 80 18.69 17.57 -14.22
C VAL A 80 17.89 18.37 -15.22
N VAL A 81 18.34 19.58 -15.55
CA VAL A 81 17.63 20.49 -16.45
C VAL A 81 17.19 19.84 -17.78
N ASN A 82 18.05 18.99 -18.36
CA ASN A 82 17.71 18.28 -19.61
C ASN A 82 16.55 17.27 -19.44
N ASP A 83 16.43 16.59 -18.30
CA ASP A 83 15.31 15.67 -18.06
C ASP A 83 14.01 16.46 -17.87
N VAL A 84 14.05 17.57 -17.15
CA VAL A 84 12.91 18.45 -16.90
C VAL A 84 12.44 19.09 -18.21
N SER A 85 13.33 19.67 -19.00
CA SER A 85 12.98 20.29 -20.30
C SER A 85 12.46 19.26 -21.31
N GLY A 86 12.93 18.02 -21.23
CA GLY A 86 12.41 16.91 -22.06
C GLY A 86 11.05 16.37 -21.59
N ALA A 87 10.71 16.55 -20.33
CA ALA A 87 9.42 16.13 -19.75
C ALA A 87 8.26 17.06 -20.15
N LEU A 88 8.46 18.36 -20.10
CA LEU A 88 7.44 19.38 -20.29
C LEU A 88 6.65 19.29 -21.63
N PRO A 89 7.28 18.95 -22.78
CA PRO A 89 6.56 18.76 -24.05
C PRO A 89 5.57 17.61 -24.07
N THR A 90 5.65 16.67 -23.09
CA THR A 90 4.67 15.57 -22.97
C THR A 90 3.29 16.05 -22.49
N GLY A 91 3.23 17.25 -21.91
CA GLY A 91 2.01 17.82 -21.32
C GLY A 91 1.91 17.64 -19.81
N VAL A 92 2.79 16.85 -19.17
CA VAL A 92 2.83 16.73 -17.71
C VAL A 92 3.16 18.09 -17.09
N ARG A 93 2.41 18.45 -16.03
CA ARG A 93 2.58 19.73 -15.32
C ARG A 93 2.83 19.55 -13.85
N ASP A 94 2.73 18.33 -13.32
CA ASP A 94 3.04 17.97 -11.96
C ASP A 94 4.29 17.09 -12.00
N LEU A 95 5.38 17.51 -11.37
CA LEU A 95 6.69 16.89 -11.50
C LEU A 95 7.31 16.60 -10.13
N ASN A 96 7.99 15.47 -10.02
CA ASN A 96 8.87 15.16 -8.89
C ASN A 96 10.31 15.06 -9.38
N LEU A 97 11.22 15.82 -8.77
CA LEU A 97 12.60 15.98 -9.20
C LEU A 97 13.56 15.35 -8.17
N SER A 98 14.27 14.30 -8.56
CA SER A 98 15.06 13.48 -7.63
C SER A 98 16.56 13.70 -7.78
N ILE A 99 17.22 13.88 -6.63
CA ILE A 99 18.68 13.91 -6.50
C ILE A 99 19.12 13.33 -5.15
N SER A 100 20.24 12.63 -5.12
CA SER A 100 20.79 12.04 -3.89
C SER A 100 21.41 13.10 -2.99
N THR A 101 21.15 13.00 -1.68
CA THR A 101 21.58 14.01 -0.69
C THR A 101 22.56 13.48 0.35
N SER A 102 22.65 12.16 0.57
CA SER A 102 23.59 11.61 1.55
C SER A 102 25.06 11.68 1.07
N ASP A 103 25.96 11.90 2.00
CA ASP A 103 27.41 11.88 1.71
C ASP A 103 27.86 10.56 1.10
N GLN A 104 27.24 9.45 1.52
CA GLN A 104 27.49 8.13 0.95
C GLN A 104 27.20 8.12 -0.56
N MET A 105 26.07 8.65 -0.99
CA MET A 105 25.71 8.68 -2.41
C MET A 105 26.45 9.76 -3.17
N ILE A 106 26.66 10.93 -2.59
CA ILE A 106 27.47 12.00 -3.19
C ILE A 106 28.87 11.46 -3.51
N THR A 107 29.49 10.76 -2.55
CA THR A 107 30.84 10.22 -2.72
C THR A 107 30.89 9.04 -3.68
N LYS A 108 29.98 8.07 -3.52
CA LYS A 108 30.10 6.76 -4.21
C LYS A 108 29.27 6.67 -5.50
N LYS A 109 28.06 7.26 -5.54
CA LYS A 109 27.19 7.27 -6.71
C LYS A 109 27.59 8.35 -7.71
N PHE A 110 27.91 9.56 -7.24
CA PHE A 110 28.38 10.66 -8.09
C PHE A 110 29.90 10.66 -8.28
N LEU A 111 30.63 9.72 -7.66
CA LEU A 111 32.10 9.58 -7.79
C LEU A 111 32.83 10.88 -7.48
N ASN A 112 32.39 11.63 -6.48
CA ASN A 112 32.89 12.96 -6.09
C ASN A 112 32.85 14.00 -7.21
N LYS A 113 32.01 13.82 -8.24
CA LYS A 113 31.81 14.83 -9.29
C LYS A 113 30.95 16.01 -8.83
N LEU A 114 30.16 15.82 -7.78
CA LEU A 114 29.33 16.83 -7.13
C LEU A 114 29.65 16.83 -5.63
N GLY A 115 29.66 18.03 -5.03
CA GLY A 115 29.62 18.20 -3.59
C GLY A 115 28.22 18.58 -3.13
N ARG A 116 28.04 18.79 -1.83
CA ARG A 116 26.73 19.17 -1.25
C ARG A 116 26.17 20.46 -1.87
N GLU A 117 27.02 21.47 -2.07
CA GLU A 117 26.64 22.74 -2.69
C GLU A 117 26.19 22.56 -4.15
N GLN A 118 26.93 21.80 -4.96
CA GLN A 118 26.56 21.52 -6.35
C GLN A 118 25.27 20.71 -6.47
N VAL A 119 24.98 19.83 -5.51
CA VAL A 119 23.69 19.11 -5.42
C VAL A 119 22.54 20.10 -5.23
N ILE A 120 22.67 21.08 -4.33
CA ILE A 120 21.68 22.14 -4.15
C ILE A 120 21.55 22.99 -5.42
N GLN A 121 22.64 23.43 -6.00
CA GLN A 121 22.64 24.25 -7.23
C GLN A 121 21.93 23.53 -8.40
N GLN A 122 22.21 22.25 -8.58
CA GLN A 122 21.58 21.45 -9.62
C GLN A 122 20.07 21.26 -9.38
N MET A 123 19.68 21.03 -8.13
CA MET A 123 18.27 20.95 -7.73
C MET A 123 17.57 22.28 -8.02
N VAL A 124 18.10 23.39 -7.57
CA VAL A 124 17.53 24.73 -7.77
C VAL A 124 17.38 25.05 -9.26
N ALA A 125 18.42 24.78 -10.07
CA ALA A 125 18.33 24.97 -11.52
C ALA A 125 17.20 24.13 -12.17
N SER A 126 17.00 22.92 -11.68
CA SER A 126 15.94 22.02 -12.17
C SER A 126 14.54 22.50 -11.76
N VAL A 127 14.37 23.00 -10.53
CA VAL A 127 13.11 23.60 -10.07
C VAL A 127 12.77 24.85 -10.87
N ASN A 128 13.73 25.74 -11.08
CA ASN A 128 13.55 26.94 -11.90
C ASN A 128 13.14 26.58 -13.33
N CYS A 129 13.82 25.63 -13.97
CA CYS A 129 13.46 25.14 -15.30
C CYS A 129 12.03 24.59 -15.34
N ALA A 130 11.60 23.84 -14.33
CA ALA A 130 10.24 23.33 -14.24
C ALA A 130 9.21 24.47 -14.10
N ARG A 131 9.45 25.46 -13.25
CA ARG A 131 8.57 26.63 -13.05
C ARG A 131 8.46 27.48 -14.32
N GLU A 132 9.59 27.82 -14.93
CA GLU A 132 9.64 28.58 -16.18
C GLU A 132 8.93 27.83 -17.32
N GLY A 133 9.02 26.52 -17.33
CA GLY A 133 8.33 25.63 -18.29
C GLY A 133 6.85 25.39 -17.99
N GLY A 134 6.27 26.03 -16.97
CA GLY A 134 4.85 26.00 -16.64
C GLY A 134 4.42 24.77 -15.83
N ALA A 135 5.33 24.17 -15.04
CA ALA A 135 4.95 23.14 -14.07
C ALA A 135 4.01 23.74 -13.00
N ARG A 136 2.94 23.01 -12.69
CA ARG A 136 1.90 23.39 -11.72
C ARG A 136 2.35 23.07 -10.30
N THR A 137 2.77 21.84 -10.07
CA THR A 137 3.35 21.41 -8.79
C THR A 137 4.72 20.78 -9.00
N ILE A 138 5.63 21.02 -8.06
CA ILE A 138 7.00 20.51 -8.08
C ILE A 138 7.33 19.90 -6.72
N GLY A 139 7.46 18.56 -6.67
CA GLY A 139 8.10 17.86 -5.57
C GLY A 139 9.62 17.81 -5.79
N VAL A 140 10.37 17.93 -4.71
CA VAL A 140 11.82 17.72 -4.72
C VAL A 140 12.15 16.52 -3.85
N ASN A 141 12.81 15.53 -4.43
CA ASN A 141 13.10 14.26 -3.81
C ASN A 141 14.54 14.23 -3.29
N ALA A 142 14.70 14.24 -1.97
CA ALA A 142 15.96 14.02 -1.29
C ALA A 142 16.22 12.49 -1.19
N GLU A 143 16.82 11.91 -2.21
CA GLU A 143 17.16 10.49 -2.20
C GLU A 143 18.18 10.20 -1.10
N ASP A 144 17.92 9.15 -0.30
CA ASP A 144 18.71 8.74 0.86
C ASP A 144 18.72 9.76 2.01
N ALA A 145 17.57 10.41 2.23
CA ALA A 145 17.41 11.41 3.28
C ALA A 145 17.61 10.83 4.68
N SER A 146 17.28 9.56 4.91
CA SER A 146 17.47 8.90 6.21
C SER A 146 18.94 8.86 6.65
N ARG A 147 19.88 8.80 5.70
CA ARG A 147 21.33 8.85 5.98
C ARG A 147 21.97 10.22 5.71
N THR A 148 21.18 11.20 5.30
CA THR A 148 21.66 12.55 5.07
C THR A 148 21.86 13.30 6.41
N ASP A 149 22.94 14.06 6.53
CA ASP A 149 23.14 14.97 7.65
C ASP A 149 21.92 15.89 7.81
N LEU A 150 21.38 15.98 9.03
CA LEU A 150 20.13 16.70 9.27
C LEU A 150 20.23 18.19 8.99
N GLY A 151 21.37 18.81 9.32
CA GLY A 151 21.63 20.23 9.05
C GLY A 151 21.62 20.51 7.55
N TYR A 152 22.33 19.69 6.79
CA TYR A 152 22.35 19.77 5.33
C TYR A 152 20.99 19.48 4.69
N LEU A 153 20.21 18.52 5.22
CA LEU A 153 18.86 18.23 4.72
C LEU A 153 17.92 19.44 4.91
N ILE A 154 18.05 20.17 6.03
CA ILE A 154 17.29 21.40 6.28
C ILE A 154 17.70 22.50 5.31
N GLU A 155 18.99 22.65 5.04
CA GLU A 155 19.51 23.60 4.05
C GLU A 155 18.97 23.28 2.65
N PHE A 156 19.04 22.03 2.23
CA PHE A 156 18.49 21.53 0.97
C PHE A 156 16.98 21.80 0.85
N ALA A 157 16.22 21.51 1.92
CA ALA A 157 14.77 21.75 1.96
C ALA A 157 14.41 23.24 1.83
N ARG A 158 15.17 24.12 2.49
CA ARG A 158 14.99 25.58 2.35
C ARG A 158 15.30 26.07 0.94
N ALA A 159 16.42 25.61 0.36
CA ALA A 159 16.79 25.95 -1.01
C ALA A 159 15.74 25.47 -2.02
N ALA A 160 15.15 24.28 -1.81
CA ALA A 160 14.06 23.78 -2.64
C ALA A 160 12.82 24.69 -2.56
N LYS A 161 12.41 25.06 -1.33
CA LYS A 161 11.29 25.98 -1.10
C LYS A 161 11.53 27.35 -1.76
N ASP A 162 12.71 27.92 -1.53
CA ASP A 162 13.07 29.25 -2.03
C ASP A 162 13.13 29.28 -3.58
N ALA A 163 13.49 28.17 -4.21
CA ALA A 163 13.41 27.98 -5.66
C ALA A 163 11.98 27.78 -6.17
N GLY A 164 10.99 27.57 -5.29
CA GLY A 164 9.59 27.41 -5.63
C GLY A 164 9.09 25.96 -5.69
N ALA A 165 9.77 25.01 -5.05
CA ALA A 165 9.23 23.68 -4.85
C ALA A 165 8.03 23.72 -3.88
N ASP A 166 6.99 22.89 -4.16
CA ASP A 166 5.77 22.82 -3.37
C ASP A 166 5.91 21.86 -2.19
N ARG A 167 6.76 20.84 -2.29
CA ARG A 167 7.03 19.87 -1.23
C ARG A 167 8.42 19.26 -1.33
N LEU A 168 8.93 18.78 -0.19
CA LEU A 168 10.13 17.97 -0.09
C LEU A 168 9.73 16.52 0.13
N ARG A 169 10.21 15.58 -0.72
CA ARG A 169 10.12 14.15 -0.46
C ARG A 169 11.34 13.68 0.35
N TYR A 170 11.09 13.28 1.57
CA TYR A 170 12.05 12.58 2.42
C TYR A 170 12.07 11.10 2.02
N CYS A 171 13.18 10.61 1.48
CA CYS A 171 13.28 9.20 1.10
C CYS A 171 14.08 8.40 2.11
N ASP A 172 13.41 7.48 2.77
CA ASP A 172 14.05 6.38 3.48
C ASP A 172 14.36 5.26 2.49
N THR A 173 15.35 5.54 1.65
CA THR A 173 15.68 4.74 0.45
C THR A 173 16.06 3.30 0.78
N LEU A 174 16.59 3.04 1.96
CA LEU A 174 17.03 1.71 2.39
C LEU A 174 16.15 1.11 3.49
N GLY A 175 15.05 1.77 3.86
CA GLY A 175 14.26 1.35 5.01
C GLY A 175 15.06 1.39 6.32
N TYR A 176 15.93 2.39 6.47
CA TYR A 176 16.93 2.50 7.54
C TYR A 176 16.36 3.11 8.82
N ASP A 177 15.37 3.99 8.68
CA ASP A 177 14.74 4.66 9.81
C ASP A 177 13.85 3.71 10.63
N THR A 178 13.65 4.08 11.89
CA THR A 178 12.61 3.54 12.77
C THR A 178 11.45 4.55 12.85
N PRO A 179 10.25 4.17 13.31
CA PRO A 179 9.15 5.13 13.50
C PRO A 179 9.51 6.33 14.37
N MET A 180 10.35 6.12 15.39
CA MET A 180 10.81 7.22 16.26
C MET A 180 11.78 8.15 15.54
N SER A 181 12.79 7.59 14.85
CA SER A 181 13.81 8.41 14.17
C SER A 181 13.21 9.21 13.03
N ILE A 182 12.35 8.62 12.19
CA ILE A 182 11.73 9.34 11.07
C ILE A 182 10.79 10.44 11.55
N TYR A 183 10.01 10.20 12.61
CA TYR A 183 9.16 11.20 13.24
C TYR A 183 9.97 12.44 13.65
N GLU A 184 11.03 12.25 14.44
CA GLU A 184 11.88 13.33 14.95
C GLU A 184 12.57 14.11 13.83
N ARG A 185 13.10 13.38 12.83
CA ARG A 185 13.80 14.00 11.69
C ARG A 185 12.85 14.80 10.83
N ILE A 186 11.71 14.23 10.43
CA ILE A 186 10.70 14.89 9.60
C ILE A 186 10.11 16.10 10.33
N ARG A 187 9.76 15.97 11.62
CA ARG A 187 9.29 17.08 12.43
C ARG A 187 10.29 18.23 12.44
N THR A 188 11.56 17.92 12.67
CA THR A 188 12.63 18.94 12.70
C THR A 188 12.77 19.65 11.35
N VAL A 189 12.74 18.90 10.23
CA VAL A 189 12.80 19.48 8.87
C VAL A 189 11.58 20.37 8.63
N ALA A 190 10.37 19.89 8.95
CA ALA A 190 9.13 20.63 8.81
C ALA A 190 9.13 21.95 9.58
N GLU A 191 9.52 21.91 10.87
CA GLU A 191 9.64 23.10 11.72
C GLU A 191 10.65 24.12 11.18
N ARG A 192 11.77 23.65 10.62
CA ARG A 192 12.89 24.51 10.21
C ARG A 192 12.80 25.01 8.78
N ALA A 193 12.29 24.20 7.85
CA ALA A 193 12.19 24.58 6.44
C ALA A 193 10.80 25.11 6.08
N ARG A 194 9.74 24.75 6.83
CA ARG A 194 8.36 25.21 6.56
C ARG A 194 7.91 24.90 5.14
N ILE A 195 8.21 23.71 4.65
CA ILE A 195 7.78 23.15 3.37
C ILE A 195 6.98 21.87 3.64
N PRO A 196 5.87 21.61 2.94
CA PRO A 196 5.16 20.34 3.03
C PRO A 196 6.10 19.14 2.81
N ILE A 197 5.89 18.07 3.58
CA ILE A 197 6.78 16.89 3.53
C ILE A 197 6.03 15.71 2.94
N GLU A 198 6.63 15.09 1.94
CA GLU A 198 6.27 13.79 1.42
C GLU A 198 7.28 12.75 1.95
N GLN A 199 6.82 11.65 2.52
CA GLN A 199 7.68 10.56 2.97
C GLN A 199 7.53 9.33 2.09
N HIS A 200 8.66 8.81 1.62
CA HIS A 200 8.78 7.61 0.81
C HIS A 200 9.67 6.60 1.53
N CYS A 201 9.07 5.50 2.02
CA CYS A 201 9.74 4.55 2.88
C CYS A 201 9.79 3.16 2.25
N HIS A 202 11.00 2.61 2.08
CA HIS A 202 11.20 1.22 1.69
C HIS A 202 11.05 0.25 2.85
N ASN A 203 10.83 -1.03 2.54
CA ASN A 203 10.41 -2.05 3.49
C ASN A 203 11.49 -3.07 3.86
N ASP A 204 12.76 -2.74 3.67
CA ASP A 204 13.88 -3.66 3.87
C ASP A 204 13.98 -4.20 5.30
N LEU A 205 13.50 -3.45 6.30
CA LEU A 205 13.40 -3.87 7.69
C LEU A 205 11.96 -4.13 8.16
N GLY A 206 10.98 -4.19 7.23
CA GLY A 206 9.58 -4.48 7.56
C GLY A 206 8.82 -3.32 8.22
N MET A 207 9.33 -2.09 8.19
CA MET A 207 8.75 -0.94 8.91
C MET A 207 8.16 0.15 7.99
N ALA A 208 8.08 -0.06 6.69
CA ALA A 208 7.71 1.00 5.75
C ALA A 208 6.38 1.69 6.08
N ALA A 209 5.31 0.93 6.33
CA ALA A 209 4.01 1.50 6.70
C ALA A 209 4.07 2.25 8.04
N ALA A 210 4.71 1.67 9.06
CA ALA A 210 4.87 2.30 10.37
C ALA A 210 5.71 3.58 10.29
N ASN A 211 6.80 3.56 9.52
CA ASN A 211 7.64 4.74 9.26
C ASN A 211 6.86 5.83 8.51
N SER A 212 6.07 5.47 7.50
CA SER A 212 5.26 6.42 6.74
C SER A 212 4.21 7.12 7.60
N VAL A 213 3.52 6.39 8.46
CA VAL A 213 2.56 6.96 9.42
C VAL A 213 3.25 7.85 10.44
N ALA A 214 4.38 7.41 11.00
CA ALA A 214 5.15 8.21 11.95
C ALA A 214 5.72 9.49 11.31
N GLY A 215 6.22 9.40 10.07
CA GLY A 215 6.70 10.54 9.31
C GLY A 215 5.59 11.56 9.02
N ALA A 216 4.38 11.08 8.66
CA ALA A 216 3.22 11.95 8.46
C ALA A 216 2.86 12.72 9.74
N ARG A 217 2.83 12.04 10.89
CA ARG A 217 2.66 12.70 12.18
C ARG A 217 3.72 13.76 12.43
N GLY A 218 4.99 13.42 12.19
CA GLY A 218 6.09 14.38 12.33
C GLY A 218 5.93 15.63 11.49
N ALA A 219 5.45 15.51 10.24
CA ALA A 219 5.17 16.65 9.37
C ALA A 219 4.03 17.53 9.90
N ILE A 220 2.89 16.92 10.28
CA ILE A 220 1.74 17.63 10.85
C ILE A 220 2.12 18.32 12.15
N ASP A 221 2.80 17.64 13.07
CA ASP A 221 3.26 18.21 14.35
C ASP A 221 4.31 19.32 14.13
N GLY A 222 5.08 19.25 13.03
CA GLY A 222 5.98 20.30 12.55
C GLY A 222 5.28 21.47 11.86
N GLY A 223 3.95 21.42 11.70
CA GLY A 223 3.09 22.51 11.22
C GLY A 223 2.97 22.59 9.70
N VAL A 224 3.17 21.50 8.96
CA VAL A 224 3.04 21.43 7.50
C VAL A 224 2.21 20.22 7.05
N ASP A 225 1.66 20.27 5.84
CA ASP A 225 0.99 19.14 5.24
C ASP A 225 1.93 17.94 5.06
N ALA A 226 1.35 16.74 5.20
CA ALA A 226 2.04 15.48 5.01
C ALA A 226 1.52 14.73 3.79
N TYR A 227 2.43 14.15 3.00
CA TYR A 227 2.10 13.30 1.87
C TYR A 227 2.70 11.92 2.08
N ILE A 228 1.87 10.90 2.24
CA ILE A 228 2.32 9.50 2.38
C ILE A 228 2.47 8.90 0.98
N ASN A 229 3.71 8.61 0.60
CA ASN A 229 4.03 7.95 -0.65
C ASN A 229 3.92 6.44 -0.48
N THR A 230 3.14 5.80 -1.34
CA THR A 230 2.73 4.40 -1.17
C THR A 230 2.77 3.63 -2.49
N SER A 231 2.64 2.31 -2.40
CA SER A 231 2.28 1.47 -3.54
C SER A 231 1.17 0.48 -3.19
N VAL A 232 0.42 0.06 -4.19
CA VAL A 232 -0.62 -0.96 -4.01
C VAL A 232 0.03 -2.29 -3.65
N ASN A 233 -0.47 -2.93 -2.60
CA ASN A 233 0.07 -4.17 -2.01
C ASN A 233 1.53 -4.06 -1.51
N GLY A 234 2.06 -2.86 -1.32
CA GLY A 234 3.43 -2.65 -0.87
C GLY A 234 4.51 -3.08 -1.87
N LEU A 235 4.15 -3.33 -3.13
CA LEU A 235 5.09 -3.77 -4.17
C LEU A 235 6.09 -2.66 -4.52
N GLY A 236 7.36 -3.01 -4.74
CA GLY A 236 8.41 -2.04 -5.06
C GLY A 236 9.80 -2.67 -5.17
N GLU A 237 10.80 -1.82 -5.28
CA GLU A 237 12.20 -2.25 -5.30
C GLU A 237 12.56 -3.05 -4.04
N ARG A 238 13.38 -4.08 -4.20
CA ARG A 238 13.88 -4.98 -3.14
C ARG A 238 12.73 -5.62 -2.34
N ALA A 239 12.55 -5.25 -1.06
CA ALA A 239 11.50 -5.76 -0.18
C ALA A 239 10.17 -4.99 -0.29
N GLY A 240 10.07 -4.05 -1.24
CA GLY A 240 8.88 -3.22 -1.43
C GLY A 240 8.93 -1.90 -0.67
N GLN A 241 7.77 -1.31 -0.49
CA GLN A 241 7.60 0.00 0.16
C GLN A 241 6.28 0.06 0.94
N ALA A 242 5.92 1.23 1.46
CA ALA A 242 4.69 1.39 2.24
C ALA A 242 3.45 0.98 1.43
N ASP A 243 2.67 0.04 1.96
CA ASP A 243 1.41 -0.38 1.35
C ASP A 243 0.32 0.68 1.54
N LEU A 244 -0.34 1.07 0.45
CA LEU A 244 -1.38 2.10 0.43
C LEU A 244 -2.49 1.83 1.45
N LEU A 245 -3.06 0.62 1.40
CA LEU A 245 -4.19 0.30 2.27
C LEU A 245 -3.76 0.22 3.74
N SER A 246 -2.61 -0.39 4.03
CA SER A 246 -2.08 -0.46 5.41
C SER A 246 -1.89 0.93 6.01
N CYS A 247 -1.37 1.89 5.23
CA CYS A 247 -1.23 3.28 5.69
C CYS A 247 -2.59 3.96 5.92
N ILE A 248 -3.55 3.79 5.00
CA ILE A 248 -4.90 4.34 5.15
C ILE A 248 -5.59 3.77 6.40
N LEU A 249 -5.53 2.45 6.59
CA LEU A 249 -6.13 1.79 7.75
C LEU A 249 -5.49 2.27 9.05
N ALA A 250 -4.16 2.44 9.07
CA ALA A 250 -3.46 2.95 10.26
C ALA A 250 -3.90 4.38 10.60
N ILE A 251 -4.01 5.29 9.61
CA ILE A 251 -4.48 6.66 9.86
C ILE A 251 -5.94 6.68 10.33
N LYS A 252 -6.80 5.78 9.80
CA LYS A 252 -8.23 5.78 10.15
C LYS A 252 -8.55 5.11 11.49
N PHE A 253 -7.80 4.09 11.91
CA PHE A 253 -8.22 3.19 12.99
C PHE A 253 -7.19 3.01 14.12
N ALA A 254 -5.93 3.45 13.94
CA ALA A 254 -4.94 3.30 15.00
C ALA A 254 -5.16 4.34 16.12
N ARG A 255 -4.92 3.91 17.36
CA ARG A 255 -4.99 4.77 18.54
C ARG A 255 -4.06 5.98 18.40
N GLY A 256 -4.57 7.17 18.70
CA GLY A 256 -3.82 8.42 18.66
C GLY A 256 -3.65 8.99 17.26
N MET A 257 -4.48 8.54 16.31
CA MET A 257 -4.58 9.11 14.96
C MET A 257 -5.84 9.99 14.77
N ASP A 258 -6.71 10.08 15.76
CA ASP A 258 -8.00 10.80 15.69
C ASP A 258 -7.86 12.30 15.42
N GLU A 259 -6.69 12.89 15.72
CA GLU A 259 -6.40 14.31 15.51
C GLU A 259 -5.81 14.61 14.13
N TYR A 260 -5.54 13.57 13.32
CA TYR A 260 -4.89 13.70 12.01
C TYR A 260 -5.90 13.53 10.89
N GLU A 261 -6.18 14.62 10.17
CA GLU A 261 -7.19 14.65 9.11
C GLU A 261 -6.61 14.25 7.76
N ILE A 262 -7.31 13.37 7.04
CA ILE A 262 -7.04 13.07 5.63
C ILE A 262 -7.60 14.21 4.78
N GLY A 263 -6.79 14.76 3.87
CA GLY A 263 -7.14 15.93 3.09
C GLY A 263 -8.20 15.68 2.02
N ASP A 264 -8.14 14.52 1.36
CA ASP A 264 -9.09 14.14 0.33
C ASP A 264 -10.10 13.10 0.84
N PRO A 265 -11.34 13.12 0.35
CA PRO A 265 -12.28 12.06 0.65
C PRO A 265 -11.85 10.75 -0.03
N LEU A 266 -11.61 9.71 0.77
CA LEU A 266 -11.25 8.39 0.28
C LEU A 266 -12.45 7.44 0.30
N ASP A 267 -12.77 6.85 -0.84
CA ASP A 267 -13.68 5.71 -0.94
C ASP A 267 -12.88 4.41 -0.80
N ILE A 268 -12.75 3.92 0.41
CA ILE A 268 -12.01 2.69 0.69
C ILE A 268 -12.75 1.42 0.26
N THR A 269 -14.01 1.51 -0.18
CA THR A 269 -14.71 0.35 -0.76
C THR A 269 -14.08 -0.13 -2.08
N VAL A 270 -13.30 0.72 -2.73
CA VAL A 270 -12.51 0.38 -3.93
C VAL A 270 -11.24 -0.42 -3.59
N ALA A 271 -10.81 -0.44 -2.31
CA ALA A 271 -9.50 -0.96 -1.91
C ALA A 271 -9.27 -2.43 -2.28
N TYR A 272 -10.26 -3.29 -2.06
CA TYR A 272 -10.14 -4.71 -2.38
C TYR A 272 -10.04 -4.95 -3.89
N LYS A 273 -10.87 -4.27 -4.69
CA LYS A 273 -10.82 -4.30 -6.16
C LYS A 273 -9.45 -3.85 -6.69
N LEU A 274 -8.94 -2.73 -6.18
CA LEU A 274 -7.63 -2.19 -6.56
C LEU A 274 -6.49 -3.17 -6.24
N ALA A 275 -6.47 -3.73 -5.02
CA ALA A 275 -5.47 -4.70 -4.59
C ALA A 275 -5.48 -5.98 -5.43
N LYS A 276 -6.68 -6.52 -5.72
CA LYS A 276 -6.86 -7.70 -6.58
C LYS A 276 -6.41 -7.44 -8.01
N TYR A 277 -6.75 -6.26 -8.55
CA TYR A 277 -6.32 -5.90 -9.89
C TYR A 277 -4.79 -5.77 -9.98
N ALA A 278 -4.16 -5.14 -9.00
CA ALA A 278 -2.69 -5.04 -8.95
C ALA A 278 -2.04 -6.42 -8.90
N ALA A 279 -2.54 -7.33 -8.05
CA ALA A 279 -2.05 -8.71 -7.98
C ALA A 279 -2.16 -9.44 -9.33
N TYR A 280 -3.30 -9.32 -10.00
CA TYR A 280 -3.53 -9.87 -11.34
C TYR A 280 -2.57 -9.25 -12.37
N ALA A 281 -2.47 -7.94 -12.41
CA ALA A 281 -1.68 -7.21 -13.41
C ALA A 281 -0.18 -7.47 -13.29
N PHE A 282 0.35 -7.55 -12.08
CA PHE A 282 1.76 -7.88 -11.81
C PHE A 282 2.06 -9.39 -11.84
N GLY A 283 1.04 -10.25 -11.77
CA GLY A 283 1.23 -11.69 -11.57
C GLY A 283 1.85 -12.04 -10.22
N VAL A 284 1.63 -11.19 -9.20
CA VAL A 284 2.14 -11.38 -7.83
C VAL A 284 0.94 -11.58 -6.90
N PRO A 285 0.77 -12.76 -6.30
CA PRO A 285 -0.36 -13.02 -5.40
C PRO A 285 -0.29 -12.13 -4.15
N ILE A 286 -1.46 -11.75 -3.64
CA ILE A 286 -1.57 -11.06 -2.36
C ILE A 286 -1.16 -12.05 -1.26
N PRO A 287 -0.24 -11.69 -0.35
CA PRO A 287 0.07 -12.51 0.82
C PRO A 287 -1.21 -12.83 1.61
N ILE A 288 -1.33 -14.08 2.06
CA ILE A 288 -2.53 -14.55 2.76
C ILE A 288 -2.89 -13.69 3.99
N ASN A 289 -1.88 -13.12 4.64
CA ASN A 289 -1.98 -12.28 5.84
C ASN A 289 -1.86 -10.77 5.55
N GLN A 290 -1.97 -10.33 4.29
CA GLN A 290 -1.92 -8.91 3.94
C GLN A 290 -3.05 -8.15 4.64
N PRO A 291 -2.76 -7.04 5.37
CA PRO A 291 -3.79 -6.26 6.05
C PRO A 291 -4.94 -5.87 5.11
N GLY A 292 -6.16 -6.11 5.56
CA GLY A 292 -7.40 -5.75 4.88
C GLY A 292 -7.75 -6.52 3.60
N VAL A 293 -6.79 -7.11 2.86
CA VAL A 293 -7.04 -7.73 1.55
C VAL A 293 -6.57 -9.18 1.44
N GLY A 294 -5.73 -9.66 2.34
CA GLY A 294 -5.31 -11.05 2.39
C GLY A 294 -6.48 -12.01 2.71
N ALA A 295 -6.38 -13.25 2.28
CA ALA A 295 -7.43 -14.24 2.47
C ALA A 295 -7.75 -14.50 3.96
N ASN A 296 -6.74 -14.38 4.84
CA ASN A 296 -6.90 -14.57 6.29
C ASN A 296 -7.16 -13.26 7.06
N ALA A 297 -7.25 -12.11 6.39
CA ALA A 297 -7.43 -10.82 7.09
C ALA A 297 -8.70 -10.75 7.96
N PHE A 298 -9.72 -11.56 7.62
CA PHE A 298 -11.00 -11.67 8.33
C PHE A 298 -11.43 -13.14 8.47
N ALA A 299 -10.50 -14.07 8.58
CA ALA A 299 -10.78 -15.48 8.77
C ALA A 299 -10.45 -15.91 10.21
N HIS A 300 -11.34 -16.70 10.81
CA HIS A 300 -11.21 -17.22 12.16
C HIS A 300 -11.38 -18.74 12.18
N GLU A 301 -10.47 -19.44 12.86
CA GLU A 301 -10.49 -20.90 12.97
C GLU A 301 -10.43 -21.35 14.43
N ALA A 302 -9.52 -20.80 15.22
CA ALA A 302 -9.36 -21.19 16.62
C ALA A 302 -10.66 -21.00 17.39
N GLY A 303 -11.00 -21.99 18.27
CA GLY A 303 -12.29 -22.03 18.95
C GLY A 303 -12.67 -20.75 19.68
N ILE A 304 -11.72 -20.13 20.40
CA ILE A 304 -11.92 -18.86 21.12
C ILE A 304 -12.21 -17.72 20.17
N HIS A 305 -11.46 -17.63 19.05
CA HIS A 305 -11.60 -16.55 18.07
C HIS A 305 -12.93 -16.70 17.29
N ALA A 306 -13.25 -17.90 16.83
CA ALA A 306 -14.49 -18.16 16.11
C ALA A 306 -15.73 -17.90 17.00
N ASP A 307 -15.75 -18.42 18.22
CA ASP A 307 -16.84 -18.18 19.18
C ASP A 307 -17.01 -16.67 19.52
N GLY A 308 -15.88 -15.98 19.75
CA GLY A 308 -15.89 -14.54 20.02
C GLY A 308 -16.39 -13.73 18.83
N ALA A 309 -15.90 -14.01 17.61
CA ALA A 309 -16.30 -13.33 16.39
C ALA A 309 -17.78 -13.57 16.02
N LEU A 310 -18.33 -14.77 16.34
CA LEU A 310 -19.74 -15.07 16.16
C LEU A 310 -20.65 -14.31 17.13
N LYS A 311 -20.17 -14.03 18.36
CA LYS A 311 -20.92 -13.25 19.37
C LYS A 311 -20.88 -11.75 19.04
N ASP A 312 -19.70 -11.24 18.76
CA ASP A 312 -19.47 -9.87 18.29
C ASP A 312 -18.17 -9.85 17.47
N ARG A 313 -18.27 -9.47 16.20
CA ARG A 313 -17.10 -9.37 15.29
C ARG A 313 -15.98 -8.50 15.86
N TYR A 314 -16.30 -7.42 16.54
CA TYR A 314 -15.33 -6.49 17.11
C TYR A 314 -14.53 -7.06 18.29
N ASN A 315 -14.84 -8.28 18.76
CA ASN A 315 -13.97 -8.96 19.69
C ASN A 315 -12.60 -9.31 19.08
N TYR A 316 -12.55 -9.51 17.74
CA TYR A 316 -11.33 -9.93 17.03
C TYR A 316 -11.08 -9.18 15.72
N GLU A 317 -11.94 -8.27 15.31
CA GLU A 317 -11.79 -7.43 14.12
C GLU A 317 -11.80 -5.96 14.52
N LEU A 318 -10.76 -5.21 14.13
CA LEU A 318 -10.64 -3.77 14.44
C LEU A 318 -11.62 -2.93 13.60
N TYR A 319 -11.92 -3.38 12.38
CA TYR A 319 -12.82 -2.74 11.42
C TYR A 319 -13.55 -3.81 10.60
N ASP A 320 -14.66 -3.41 9.99
CA ASP A 320 -15.48 -4.33 9.19
C ASP A 320 -14.86 -4.59 7.83
N CYS A 321 -14.82 -5.85 7.38
CA CYS A 321 -14.34 -6.21 6.05
C CYS A 321 -15.15 -5.57 4.91
N GLU A 322 -16.43 -5.27 5.14
CA GLU A 322 -17.32 -4.66 4.16
C GLU A 322 -16.91 -3.22 3.82
N LEU A 323 -16.23 -2.52 4.75
CA LEU A 323 -15.69 -1.18 4.49
C LEU A 323 -14.67 -1.12 3.35
N LEU A 324 -14.06 -2.24 3.02
CA LEU A 324 -13.01 -2.33 2.00
C LEU A 324 -13.56 -2.81 0.65
N GLY A 325 -14.87 -2.99 0.57
CA GLY A 325 -15.55 -3.53 -0.59
C GLY A 325 -15.26 -5.01 -0.82
N THR A 326 -15.93 -5.54 -1.81
CA THR A 326 -15.78 -6.91 -2.25
C THR A 326 -15.68 -6.95 -3.77
N CYS A 327 -14.84 -7.81 -4.31
CA CYS A 327 -14.82 -8.10 -5.73
C CYS A 327 -14.33 -9.53 -5.97
N GLN A 328 -14.78 -10.12 -7.05
CA GLN A 328 -14.35 -11.43 -7.51
C GLN A 328 -13.85 -11.31 -8.95
N LEU A 329 -12.78 -12.00 -9.28
CA LEU A 329 -12.35 -12.16 -10.68
C LEU A 329 -13.13 -13.34 -11.27
N VAL A 330 -14.02 -13.06 -12.20
CA VAL A 330 -14.80 -14.08 -12.93
C VAL A 330 -14.54 -13.87 -14.42
N ASP A 331 -14.07 -14.91 -15.11
CA ASP A 331 -13.78 -14.90 -16.54
C ASP A 331 -12.94 -13.69 -17.00
N ASN A 332 -11.88 -13.35 -16.24
CA ASN A 332 -11.03 -12.18 -16.43
C ASN A 332 -11.73 -10.81 -16.24
N SER A 333 -12.93 -10.79 -15.68
CA SER A 333 -13.65 -9.58 -15.30
C SER A 333 -13.76 -9.47 -13.79
N PHE A 334 -13.68 -8.22 -13.26
CA PHE A 334 -13.94 -7.96 -11.85
C PHE A 334 -15.45 -7.76 -11.63
N VAL A 335 -16.05 -8.63 -10.85
CA VAL A 335 -17.46 -8.55 -10.46
C VAL A 335 -17.55 -7.98 -9.05
N GLU A 336 -18.40 -6.96 -8.84
CA GLU A 336 -18.52 -6.27 -7.56
C GLU A 336 -19.28 -7.08 -6.50
N GLU A 337 -20.07 -8.07 -6.89
CA GLU A 337 -20.80 -8.93 -5.98
C GLU A 337 -19.95 -10.14 -5.57
N ALA A 338 -19.35 -10.08 -4.40
CA ALA A 338 -18.68 -11.21 -3.75
C ALA A 338 -19.33 -11.51 -2.40
N PRO A 339 -19.36 -12.78 -1.96
CA PRO A 339 -19.77 -13.12 -0.60
C PRO A 339 -18.89 -12.40 0.42
N SER A 340 -19.42 -12.16 1.63
CA SER A 340 -18.65 -11.59 2.73
C SER A 340 -17.31 -12.28 2.88
N ARG A 341 -16.23 -11.48 3.04
CA ARG A 341 -14.87 -12.00 3.25
C ARG A 341 -14.63 -12.50 4.67
N ARG A 342 -15.60 -12.31 5.57
CA ARG A 342 -15.54 -12.92 6.89
C ARG A 342 -15.78 -14.41 6.78
N LEU A 343 -14.82 -15.19 7.23
CA LEU A 343 -14.83 -16.64 7.11
C LEU A 343 -14.59 -17.28 8.48
N ILE A 344 -15.47 -18.20 8.87
CA ILE A 344 -15.19 -19.15 9.94
C ILE A 344 -14.81 -20.46 9.25
N THR A 345 -13.62 -20.97 9.56
CA THR A 345 -13.14 -22.27 9.04
C THR A 345 -13.12 -23.33 10.12
N THR A 346 -13.02 -24.58 9.71
CA THR A 346 -12.76 -25.71 10.61
C THR A 346 -11.28 -26.08 10.54
N GLY A 347 -10.68 -26.45 11.69
CA GLY A 347 -9.29 -26.87 11.74
C GLY A 347 -9.00 -27.69 12.97
N GLU A 348 -7.74 -28.08 13.13
CA GLU A 348 -7.26 -28.88 14.27
C GLU A 348 -7.63 -28.27 15.63
N TYR A 349 -7.58 -26.94 15.73
CA TYR A 349 -7.88 -26.18 16.94
C TYR A 349 -9.29 -25.58 16.95
N GLY A 350 -10.17 -26.00 16.02
CA GLY A 350 -11.54 -25.51 15.91
C GLY A 350 -12.36 -25.84 17.16
N GLY A 351 -13.25 -24.92 17.57
CA GLY A 351 -14.20 -25.09 18.67
C GLY A 351 -15.59 -25.49 18.21
N LEU A 352 -16.44 -25.98 19.13
CA LEU A 352 -17.80 -26.47 18.85
C LEU A 352 -18.70 -25.37 18.21
N ALA A 353 -18.57 -24.12 18.65
CA ALA A 353 -19.38 -23.01 18.12
C ALA A 353 -19.07 -22.72 16.64
N GLY A 354 -17.81 -22.57 16.27
CA GLY A 354 -17.38 -22.38 14.88
C GLY A 354 -17.73 -23.59 14.02
N PHE A 355 -17.51 -24.80 14.51
CA PHE A 355 -17.87 -26.04 13.85
C PHE A 355 -19.37 -26.10 13.53
N LYS A 356 -20.25 -25.87 14.51
CA LYS A 356 -21.71 -25.85 14.29
C LYS A 356 -22.11 -24.81 13.25
N TYR A 357 -21.55 -23.60 13.32
CA TYR A 357 -21.82 -22.54 12.37
C TYR A 357 -21.45 -22.93 10.92
N VAL A 358 -20.29 -23.58 10.71
CA VAL A 358 -19.88 -24.05 9.39
C VAL A 358 -20.86 -25.12 8.88
N TYR A 359 -21.24 -26.08 9.72
CA TYR A 359 -22.18 -27.12 9.31
C TYR A 359 -23.61 -26.62 9.07
N GLU A 360 -24.09 -25.65 9.84
CA GLU A 360 -25.37 -24.96 9.57
C GLU A 360 -25.40 -24.30 8.19
N LYS A 361 -24.31 -23.67 7.79
CA LYS A 361 -24.17 -23.11 6.41
C LYS A 361 -24.20 -24.20 5.34
N LEU A 362 -23.76 -25.42 5.64
CA LEU A 362 -23.86 -26.58 4.76
C LEU A 362 -25.25 -27.20 4.79
N GLY A 363 -26.21 -26.70 5.58
CA GLY A 363 -27.55 -27.24 5.76
C GLY A 363 -27.58 -28.49 6.65
N ILE A 364 -26.57 -28.67 7.51
CA ILE A 364 -26.44 -29.82 8.40
C ILE A 364 -26.56 -29.37 9.85
N THR A 365 -27.50 -29.95 10.60
CA THR A 365 -27.66 -29.71 12.04
C THR A 365 -27.48 -31.02 12.80
N PHE A 366 -26.95 -30.94 14.02
CA PHE A 366 -26.74 -32.10 14.87
C PHE A 366 -27.85 -32.22 15.93
N PRO A 367 -28.32 -33.40 16.28
CA PRO A 367 -29.42 -33.57 17.23
C PRO A 367 -29.07 -33.15 18.66
N ASP A 368 -27.79 -33.23 19.01
CA ASP A 368 -27.27 -32.89 20.34
C ASP A 368 -25.77 -32.57 20.26
N ASP A 369 -25.25 -32.02 21.34
CA ASP A 369 -23.84 -31.61 21.43
C ASP A 369 -22.88 -32.78 21.40
N GLY A 370 -23.25 -33.95 21.94
CA GLY A 370 -22.41 -35.13 21.94
C GLY A 370 -22.17 -35.67 20.52
N THR A 371 -23.22 -35.68 19.69
CA THR A 371 -23.11 -36.03 18.26
C THR A 371 -22.23 -35.02 17.53
N ALA A 372 -22.41 -33.74 17.79
CA ALA A 372 -21.61 -32.69 17.19
C ALA A 372 -20.12 -32.79 17.59
N GLU A 373 -19.84 -33.05 18.87
CA GLU A 373 -18.46 -33.22 19.38
C GLU A 373 -17.77 -34.45 18.78
N HIS A 374 -18.50 -35.54 18.59
CA HIS A 374 -17.96 -36.74 17.94
C HIS A 374 -17.51 -36.44 16.50
N VAL A 375 -18.33 -35.73 15.74
CA VAL A 375 -17.98 -35.35 14.37
C VAL A 375 -16.87 -34.29 14.34
N LEU A 376 -16.86 -33.33 15.31
CA LEU A 376 -15.81 -32.35 15.45
C LEU A 376 -14.44 -33.03 15.68
N GLU A 377 -14.37 -34.06 16.51
CA GLU A 377 -13.10 -34.80 16.72
C GLU A 377 -12.60 -35.45 15.41
N LEU A 378 -13.49 -36.00 14.58
CA LEU A 378 -13.10 -36.53 13.27
C LEU A 378 -12.62 -35.44 12.31
N VAL A 379 -13.23 -34.25 12.35
CA VAL A 379 -12.79 -33.06 11.57
C VAL A 379 -11.41 -32.61 12.03
N ARG A 380 -11.19 -32.48 13.33
CA ARG A 380 -9.87 -32.12 13.90
C ARG A 380 -8.80 -33.13 13.49
N TYR A 381 -9.09 -34.41 13.61
CA TYR A 381 -8.17 -35.48 13.22
C TYR A 381 -7.86 -35.45 11.73
N SER A 382 -8.85 -35.21 10.89
CA SER A 382 -8.67 -35.06 9.45
C SER A 382 -7.78 -33.86 9.11
N ASN A 383 -8.04 -32.69 9.72
CA ASN A 383 -7.23 -31.48 9.51
C ASN A 383 -5.78 -31.67 9.97
N ALA A 384 -5.55 -32.35 11.09
CA ALA A 384 -4.20 -32.66 11.57
C ALA A 384 -3.38 -33.47 10.56
N HIS A 385 -4.04 -34.26 9.72
CA HIS A 385 -3.38 -35.06 8.68
C HIS A 385 -3.30 -34.36 7.31
N THR A 386 -4.33 -33.61 6.92
CA THR A 386 -4.34 -32.91 5.63
C THR A 386 -3.52 -31.62 5.65
N GLN A 387 -3.35 -30.99 6.80
CA GLN A 387 -2.64 -29.70 6.99
C GLN A 387 -3.24 -28.53 6.20
N ILE A 388 -4.46 -28.70 5.67
CA ILE A 388 -5.23 -27.68 4.94
C ILE A 388 -6.70 -27.75 5.40
N PRO A 389 -7.47 -26.67 5.28
CA PRO A 389 -8.90 -26.69 5.57
C PRO A 389 -9.62 -27.73 4.71
N LEU A 390 -10.57 -28.45 5.32
CA LEU A 390 -11.39 -29.42 4.60
C LEU A 390 -12.38 -28.71 3.68
N THR A 391 -12.64 -29.34 2.55
CA THR A 391 -13.67 -28.89 1.59
C THR A 391 -15.07 -29.17 2.12
N ASP A 392 -16.06 -28.45 1.60
CA ASP A 392 -17.48 -28.66 1.93
C ASP A 392 -17.94 -30.14 1.72
N ASP A 393 -17.45 -30.80 0.67
CA ASP A 393 -17.78 -32.19 0.38
C ASP A 393 -17.15 -33.17 1.38
N GLU A 394 -15.90 -32.89 1.82
CA GLU A 394 -15.26 -33.67 2.90
C GLU A 394 -16.01 -33.53 4.21
N LEU A 395 -16.39 -32.27 4.57
CA LEU A 395 -17.21 -32.04 5.76
C LEU A 395 -18.56 -32.74 5.70
N ARG A 396 -19.26 -32.73 4.55
CA ARG A 396 -20.50 -33.45 4.32
C ARG A 396 -20.31 -34.96 4.46
N LEU A 397 -19.22 -35.52 3.92
CA LEU A 397 -18.89 -36.91 4.03
C LEU A 397 -18.67 -37.33 5.49
N ILE A 398 -17.91 -36.56 6.25
CA ILE A 398 -17.62 -36.82 7.67
C ILE A 398 -18.93 -36.82 8.48
N ALA A 399 -19.80 -35.83 8.29
CA ALA A 399 -21.07 -35.77 9.01
C ALA A 399 -22.02 -36.91 8.66
N LYS A 400 -22.05 -37.32 7.39
CA LYS A 400 -22.98 -38.35 6.90
C LYS A 400 -22.55 -39.78 7.27
N TYR A 401 -21.24 -40.03 7.33
CA TYR A 401 -20.68 -41.38 7.50
C TYR A 401 -19.53 -41.39 8.53
N PRO A 402 -19.74 -40.92 9.78
CA PRO A 402 -18.66 -40.71 10.75
C PRO A 402 -17.91 -42.02 11.07
N GLU A 403 -18.63 -43.14 11.19
CA GLU A 403 -18.01 -44.44 11.50
C GLU A 403 -17.14 -44.98 10.38
N GLN A 404 -17.50 -44.70 9.12
CA GLN A 404 -16.71 -45.09 7.97
C GLN A 404 -15.48 -44.21 7.83
N VAL A 405 -15.66 -42.92 8.02
CA VAL A 405 -14.53 -41.94 8.00
C VAL A 405 -13.53 -42.27 9.12
N ARG A 406 -14.01 -42.63 10.31
CA ARG A 406 -13.12 -43.03 11.40
C ARG A 406 -12.24 -44.23 10.99
N LYS A 407 -12.81 -45.22 10.26
CA LYS A 407 -12.02 -46.38 9.78
C LYS A 407 -11.01 -45.95 8.70
N ILE A 408 -11.36 -45.00 7.85
CA ILE A 408 -10.46 -44.46 6.81
C ILE A 408 -9.28 -43.74 7.46
N LEU A 409 -9.55 -42.96 8.51
CA LEU A 409 -8.53 -42.16 9.19
C LEU A 409 -7.64 -42.98 10.13
N THR A 410 -8.11 -44.16 10.57
CA THR A 410 -7.34 -45.01 11.48
C THR A 410 -6.31 -45.81 10.70
N ILE A 411 -5.02 -45.51 10.94
CA ILE A 411 -3.93 -46.36 10.42
C ILE A 411 -3.87 -47.62 11.29
N THR A 412 -4.25 -48.74 10.73
CA THR A 412 -4.03 -50.07 11.33
C THR A 412 -2.69 -50.59 10.83
N PRO A 413 -1.71 -50.87 11.70
CA PRO A 413 -0.43 -51.41 11.29
C PRO A 413 -0.59 -52.83 10.71
#